data_0eb65b17d162291cbd71bd14866302e1
#
_entry.id   0eb65b17d162291cbd71bd14866302e1
#
_cell.length_a   1.000
_cell.length_b   1.000
_cell.length_c   1.000
_cell.angle_alpha   90.00
_cell.angle_beta   90.00
_cell.angle_gamma   90.00
#
_symmetry.space_group_name_H-M   'P 1'
#
loop_
_entity.id
_entity.type
_entity.pdbx_description
1 polymer ?
#
loop_
_entity_poly.entity_id
_entity_poly.type
_entity_poly.pdbx_seq_one_letter_code
_entity_poly.pdbx_strand_id
1 'polypeptide(L)'
;MTKIAFVRKKEIPPSAPPITEVGLIGWLRQNLFSSWLNSILTVLSVYFIIIILWDFIPWAYGGHWNTKSLRECLDLDPDVACFSVLTARWKQLLFGLYPAEEYWRPTLTFIFLLLAIVPILFPKFFRFFWFSIIYPGLAVWLLWGGSFWSISIVYIGLTLGALFFLTLIRRYLKNYIIAAILAFLFTAVFFLFISNPLVGLLNVILPISLTFVESLKMGGFTLSLIVGVTGIVASFPIGILLALGRQSNLPVIKMICVGFIEFIRGVPLITLLFVASVLLNYFLPPGTNFDIVLRVVIMVTLFSAAYMAEVIRGGLAGLPLGQHEASASLGLTYWQSQRLIIMPQALKISIPGIVNTFIGLFKDTTLVSIISLRDPVGLASTIRADQKWNGIYWELYVAIGLMFFIFCWGMSQYSQYLERKLKTDK
;
A
#
# COMPACT_ATOMS: atom_id res chain seq x y z
N MET A 1 14.18 -1.89 -78.14
CA MET A 1 13.23 -0.94 -77.56
C MET A 1 13.63 -0.72 -76.09
N THR A 2 14.34 0.34 -75.78
CA THR A 2 14.78 0.74 -74.43
C THR A 2 13.59 1.33 -73.68
N LYS A 3 13.10 0.65 -72.63
CA LYS A 3 12.09 1.19 -71.72
C LYS A 3 12.69 2.40 -71.03
N ILE A 4 12.23 3.60 -71.41
CA ILE A 4 12.58 4.84 -70.72
C ILE A 4 11.95 4.77 -69.34
N ALA A 5 12.75 4.65 -68.29
CA ALA A 5 12.27 4.71 -66.91
C ALA A 5 11.69 6.08 -66.66
N PHE A 6 10.39 6.16 -66.32
CA PHE A 6 9.70 7.40 -65.96
C PHE A 6 10.11 7.80 -64.56
N VAL A 7 10.89 8.85 -64.44
CA VAL A 7 11.25 9.45 -63.14
C VAL A 7 10.34 10.67 -62.91
N ARG A 8 9.50 10.62 -61.88
CA ARG A 8 8.66 11.75 -61.47
C ARG A 8 9.53 12.88 -60.92
N LYS A 9 9.30 14.07 -61.40
CA LYS A 9 9.98 15.32 -60.94
C LYS A 9 9.32 16.02 -59.77
N LYS A 10 8.12 15.54 -59.34
CA LYS A 10 7.39 16.06 -58.18
C LYS A 10 6.99 14.93 -57.27
N GLU A 11 7.13 15.14 -55.94
CA GLU A 11 6.64 14.22 -54.95
C GLU A 11 5.11 14.14 -55.04
N ILE A 12 4.57 12.92 -54.87
CA ILE A 12 3.11 12.73 -54.79
C ILE A 12 2.68 13.23 -53.44
N PRO A 13 1.72 14.18 -53.33
CA PRO A 13 1.20 14.57 -52.02
C PRO A 13 0.66 13.33 -51.30
N PRO A 14 0.85 13.22 -49.98
CA PRO A 14 0.34 12.10 -49.21
C PRO A 14 -1.16 12.00 -49.40
N SER A 15 -1.67 10.87 -49.90
CA SER A 15 -3.11 10.61 -49.98
C SER A 15 -3.64 10.31 -48.60
N ALA A 16 -4.89 10.73 -48.30
CA ALA A 16 -5.55 10.38 -47.04
C ALA A 16 -5.59 8.87 -46.88
N PRO A 17 -5.28 8.33 -45.71
CA PRO A 17 -5.36 6.90 -45.48
C PRO A 17 -6.78 6.37 -45.69
N PRO A 18 -6.95 5.10 -46.11
CA PRO A 18 -8.26 4.50 -46.33
C PRO A 18 -9.12 4.59 -45.06
N ILE A 19 -10.43 4.77 -45.22
CA ILE A 19 -11.41 4.82 -44.11
C ILE A 19 -11.32 3.56 -43.22
N THR A 20 -10.89 2.43 -43.79
CA THR A 20 -10.69 1.17 -43.05
C THR A 20 -9.48 1.16 -42.14
N GLU A 21 -8.61 2.17 -42.21
CA GLU A 21 -7.38 2.30 -41.38
C GLU A 21 -7.44 3.47 -40.41
N VAL A 22 -8.47 4.33 -40.52
CA VAL A 22 -8.61 5.55 -39.72
C VAL A 22 -9.90 5.51 -38.89
N GLY A 23 -9.86 6.11 -37.70
CA GLY A 23 -11.01 6.21 -36.81
C GLY A 23 -11.36 4.90 -36.09
N LEU A 24 -12.60 4.78 -35.65
CA LEU A 24 -13.08 3.64 -34.86
C LEU A 24 -12.98 2.32 -35.62
N ILE A 25 -13.31 2.33 -36.93
CA ILE A 25 -13.27 1.13 -37.77
C ILE A 25 -11.85 0.64 -37.97
N GLY A 26 -10.91 1.54 -38.24
CA GLY A 26 -9.48 1.22 -38.33
C GLY A 26 -8.95 0.65 -37.03
N TRP A 27 -9.28 1.26 -35.90
CA TRP A 27 -8.88 0.80 -34.57
C TRP A 27 -9.42 -0.61 -34.26
N LEU A 28 -10.73 -0.85 -34.51
CA LEU A 28 -11.34 -2.17 -34.31
C LEU A 28 -10.65 -3.24 -35.16
N ARG A 29 -10.40 -2.95 -36.45
CA ARG A 29 -9.76 -3.89 -37.36
C ARG A 29 -8.32 -4.20 -36.93
N GLN A 30 -7.55 -3.19 -36.54
CA GLN A 30 -6.15 -3.38 -36.16
C GLN A 30 -5.98 -4.07 -34.81
N ASN A 31 -6.86 -3.80 -33.82
CA ASN A 31 -6.69 -4.27 -32.44
C ASN A 31 -7.54 -5.51 -32.12
N LEU A 32 -8.77 -5.59 -32.63
CA LEU A 32 -9.70 -6.67 -32.29
C LEU A 32 -9.86 -7.72 -33.40
N PHE A 33 -9.77 -7.31 -34.66
CA PHE A 33 -9.99 -8.18 -35.84
C PHE A 33 -8.76 -8.25 -36.75
N SER A 34 -7.56 -8.14 -36.17
CA SER A 34 -6.31 -8.13 -36.95
C SER A 34 -5.95 -9.49 -37.57
N SER A 35 -6.44 -10.60 -37.01
CA SER A 35 -6.24 -11.96 -37.53
C SER A 35 -7.51 -12.80 -37.28
N TRP A 36 -7.62 -13.97 -37.96
CA TRP A 36 -8.74 -14.89 -37.74
C TRP A 36 -8.84 -15.36 -36.28
N LEU A 37 -7.70 -15.61 -35.62
CA LEU A 37 -7.64 -16.01 -34.22
C LEU A 37 -8.12 -14.88 -33.30
N ASN A 38 -7.63 -13.65 -33.50
CA ASN A 38 -8.07 -12.49 -32.75
C ASN A 38 -9.56 -12.21 -32.95
N SER A 39 -10.09 -12.43 -34.16
CA SER A 39 -11.51 -12.28 -34.43
C SER A 39 -12.37 -13.28 -33.65
N ILE A 40 -11.96 -14.56 -33.61
CA ILE A 40 -12.66 -15.58 -32.81
C ILE A 40 -12.58 -15.23 -31.31
N LEU A 41 -11.40 -14.90 -30.81
CA LEU A 41 -11.23 -14.53 -29.40
C LEU A 41 -12.08 -13.30 -29.04
N THR A 42 -12.13 -12.30 -29.90
CA THR A 42 -12.95 -11.10 -29.70
C THR A 42 -14.44 -11.46 -29.64
N VAL A 43 -14.95 -12.25 -30.59
CA VAL A 43 -16.34 -12.67 -30.61
C VAL A 43 -16.71 -13.48 -29.37
N LEU A 44 -15.87 -14.45 -28.99
CA LEU A 44 -16.07 -15.25 -27.77
C LEU A 44 -16.04 -14.38 -26.51
N SER A 45 -15.10 -13.43 -26.42
CA SER A 45 -15.02 -12.51 -25.26
C SER A 45 -16.25 -11.61 -25.17
N VAL A 46 -16.67 -11.04 -26.30
CA VAL A 46 -17.89 -10.18 -26.34
C VAL A 46 -19.13 -11.00 -25.98
N TYR A 47 -19.26 -12.21 -26.53
CA TYR A 47 -20.37 -13.11 -26.19
C TYR A 47 -20.42 -13.43 -24.70
N PHE A 48 -19.28 -13.76 -24.10
CA PHE A 48 -19.17 -14.04 -22.67
C PHE A 48 -19.52 -12.82 -21.80
N ILE A 49 -19.03 -11.63 -22.19
CA ILE A 49 -19.34 -10.37 -21.50
C ILE A 49 -20.85 -10.08 -21.59
N ILE A 50 -21.47 -10.27 -22.76
CA ILE A 50 -22.90 -10.03 -22.94
C ILE A 50 -23.73 -10.96 -22.05
N ILE A 51 -23.39 -12.25 -21.96
CA ILE A 51 -24.09 -13.20 -21.07
C ILE A 51 -23.99 -12.74 -19.61
N ILE A 52 -22.78 -12.42 -19.15
CA ILE A 52 -22.61 -11.96 -17.75
C ILE A 52 -23.40 -10.68 -17.48
N LEU A 53 -23.35 -9.71 -18.38
CA LEU A 53 -24.06 -8.45 -18.22
C LEU A 53 -25.58 -8.61 -18.33
N TRP A 54 -26.05 -9.57 -19.12
CA TRP A 54 -27.46 -9.86 -19.28
C TRP A 54 -28.15 -10.30 -18.00
N ASP A 55 -27.43 -11.09 -17.19
CA ASP A 55 -27.92 -11.54 -15.88
C ASP A 55 -27.60 -10.53 -14.77
N PHE A 56 -26.42 -9.92 -14.83
CA PHE A 56 -25.96 -9.01 -13.79
C PHE A 56 -26.69 -7.67 -13.75
N ILE A 57 -27.01 -7.08 -14.92
CA ILE A 57 -27.64 -5.76 -14.98
C ILE A 57 -29.06 -5.77 -14.40
N PRO A 58 -29.98 -6.70 -14.79
CA PRO A 58 -31.31 -6.77 -14.20
C PRO A 58 -31.24 -7.09 -12.68
N TRP A 59 -30.36 -8.02 -12.28
CA TRP A 59 -30.14 -8.35 -10.89
C TRP A 59 -29.73 -7.12 -10.06
N ALA A 60 -28.79 -6.32 -10.53
CA ALA A 60 -28.31 -5.14 -9.82
C ALA A 60 -29.30 -3.96 -9.88
N TYR A 61 -29.94 -3.71 -11.05
CA TYR A 61 -30.82 -2.56 -11.23
C TYR A 61 -32.13 -2.70 -10.44
N GLY A 62 -32.70 -3.91 -10.37
CA GLY A 62 -33.89 -4.22 -9.59
C GLY A 62 -33.70 -4.30 -8.09
N GLY A 63 -32.44 -4.18 -7.60
CA GLY A 63 -32.07 -4.47 -6.23
C GLY A 63 -32.79 -3.66 -5.15
N HIS A 64 -33.13 -4.32 -4.05
CA HIS A 64 -33.82 -3.72 -2.91
C HIS A 64 -32.84 -3.09 -1.92
N TRP A 65 -33.13 -1.86 -1.45
CA TRP A 65 -32.26 -1.08 -0.57
C TRP A 65 -32.81 -0.87 0.86
N ASN A 66 -34.12 -1.14 1.10
CA ASN A 66 -34.83 -0.72 2.32
C ASN A 66 -35.49 -1.87 3.08
N THR A 67 -35.10 -3.12 2.85
CA THR A 67 -35.63 -4.27 3.59
C THR A 67 -34.85 -4.52 4.89
N LYS A 68 -35.48 -5.21 5.82
CA LYS A 68 -34.90 -5.47 7.18
C LYS A 68 -34.15 -6.80 7.26
N SER A 69 -34.34 -7.69 6.28
CA SER A 69 -33.73 -9.02 6.23
C SER A 69 -33.63 -9.52 4.79
N LEU A 70 -32.77 -10.53 4.57
CA LEU A 70 -32.69 -11.24 3.28
C LEU A 70 -34.01 -11.94 2.92
N ARG A 71 -34.70 -12.49 3.92
CA ARG A 71 -36.00 -13.14 3.71
C ARG A 71 -37.03 -12.18 3.13
N GLU A 72 -37.10 -10.98 3.66
CA GLU A 72 -38.00 -9.93 3.15
C GLU A 72 -37.65 -9.51 1.71
N CYS A 73 -36.35 -9.50 1.34
CA CYS A 73 -35.93 -9.29 -0.03
C CYS A 73 -36.44 -10.40 -0.96
N LEU A 74 -36.24 -11.66 -0.55
CA LEU A 74 -36.63 -12.84 -1.36
C LEU A 74 -38.15 -12.99 -1.49
N ASP A 75 -38.91 -12.56 -0.48
CA ASP A 75 -40.39 -12.54 -0.52
C ASP A 75 -40.91 -11.49 -1.50
N LEU A 76 -40.16 -10.38 -1.75
CA LEU A 76 -40.50 -9.36 -2.72
C LEU A 76 -40.12 -9.78 -4.15
N ASP A 77 -38.88 -10.15 -4.36
CA ASP A 77 -38.35 -10.62 -5.65
C ASP A 77 -37.09 -11.44 -5.42
N PRO A 78 -37.10 -12.76 -5.66
CA PRO A 78 -35.95 -13.64 -5.42
C PRO A 78 -34.82 -13.46 -6.45
N ASP A 79 -35.09 -12.86 -7.60
CA ASP A 79 -34.15 -12.78 -8.74
C ASP A 79 -33.30 -11.49 -8.74
N VAL A 80 -33.52 -10.59 -7.76
CA VAL A 80 -32.81 -9.30 -7.68
C VAL A 80 -31.91 -9.20 -6.47
N ALA A 81 -30.96 -8.27 -6.52
CA ALA A 81 -30.00 -8.02 -5.44
C ALA A 81 -30.66 -7.49 -4.16
N CYS A 82 -30.21 -7.93 -3.01
CA CYS A 82 -30.60 -7.40 -1.71
C CYS A 82 -29.55 -6.42 -1.15
N PHE A 83 -29.47 -5.22 -1.70
CA PHE A 83 -28.50 -4.19 -1.24
C PHE A 83 -28.84 -3.60 0.13
N SER A 84 -29.97 -3.95 0.71
CA SER A 84 -30.35 -3.55 2.08
C SER A 84 -29.35 -4.00 3.13
N VAL A 85 -28.59 -5.08 2.87
CA VAL A 85 -27.47 -5.49 3.75
C VAL A 85 -26.39 -4.42 3.80
N LEU A 86 -26.11 -3.74 2.70
CA LEU A 86 -25.10 -2.69 2.65
C LEU A 86 -25.54 -1.48 3.47
N THR A 87 -26.81 -1.05 3.35
CA THR A 87 -27.34 0.04 4.16
C THR A 87 -27.41 -0.29 5.65
N ALA A 88 -27.71 -1.55 5.99
CA ALA A 88 -27.77 -2.02 7.37
C ALA A 88 -26.38 -2.21 8.00
N ARG A 89 -25.37 -2.61 7.23
CA ARG A 89 -24.06 -3.07 7.73
C ARG A 89 -22.86 -2.25 7.25
N TRP A 90 -23.07 -1.11 6.55
CA TRP A 90 -21.96 -0.30 6.01
C TRP A 90 -20.97 0.18 7.08
N LYS A 91 -21.47 0.56 8.28
CA LYS A 91 -20.61 0.95 9.39
C LYS A 91 -19.72 -0.22 9.87
N GLN A 92 -20.29 -1.42 9.89
CA GLN A 92 -19.54 -2.63 10.24
C GLN A 92 -18.49 -2.96 9.17
N LEU A 93 -18.81 -2.84 7.88
CA LEU A 93 -17.84 -3.04 6.79
C LEU A 93 -16.71 -2.01 6.82
N LEU A 94 -16.98 -0.78 7.26
CA LEU A 94 -15.95 0.26 7.37
C LEU A 94 -15.12 0.14 8.65
N PHE A 95 -15.74 -0.06 9.81
CA PHE A 95 -15.11 0.09 11.12
C PHE A 95 -14.97 -1.22 11.90
N GLY A 96 -15.52 -2.33 11.40
CA GLY A 96 -15.48 -3.62 12.09
C GLY A 96 -16.39 -3.67 13.31
N LEU A 97 -15.81 -4.05 14.43
CA LEU A 97 -16.47 -4.10 15.75
C LEU A 97 -16.10 -2.90 16.62
N TYR A 98 -15.59 -1.85 16.03
CA TYR A 98 -15.27 -0.62 16.76
C TYR A 98 -16.51 -0.10 17.50
N PRO A 99 -16.38 0.46 18.74
CA PRO A 99 -17.53 0.97 19.48
C PRO A 99 -18.30 2.03 18.68
N ALA A 100 -19.63 1.90 18.64
CA ALA A 100 -20.47 2.77 17.79
C ALA A 100 -20.40 4.25 18.19
N GLU A 101 -20.24 4.53 19.48
CA GLU A 101 -20.12 5.87 20.04
C GLU A 101 -18.81 6.56 19.61
N GLU A 102 -17.81 5.78 19.23
CA GLU A 102 -16.45 6.22 18.88
C GLU A 102 -16.16 6.21 17.37
N TYR A 103 -17.15 6.00 16.50
CA TYR A 103 -16.94 5.96 15.03
C TYR A 103 -16.37 7.27 14.47
N TRP A 104 -16.49 8.38 15.19
CA TRP A 104 -15.87 9.64 14.79
C TRP A 104 -14.34 9.54 14.73
N ARG A 105 -13.70 8.68 15.54
CA ARG A 105 -12.24 8.51 15.61
C ARG A 105 -11.65 7.90 14.35
N PRO A 106 -12.08 6.71 13.87
CA PRO A 106 -11.59 6.17 12.62
C PRO A 106 -11.99 7.02 11.41
N THR A 107 -13.16 7.72 11.46
CA THR A 107 -13.55 8.66 10.41
C THR A 107 -12.59 9.85 10.35
N LEU A 108 -12.25 10.45 11.47
CA LEU A 108 -11.30 11.56 11.54
C LEU A 108 -9.90 11.11 11.15
N THR A 109 -9.49 9.91 11.56
CA THR A 109 -8.22 9.31 11.15
C THR A 109 -8.12 9.16 9.64
N PHE A 110 -9.20 8.72 8.99
CA PHE A 110 -9.24 8.61 7.53
C PHE A 110 -9.15 9.98 6.84
N ILE A 111 -9.86 10.99 7.33
CA ILE A 111 -9.76 12.37 6.80
C ILE A 111 -8.31 12.88 6.94
N PHE A 112 -7.69 12.68 8.09
CA PHE A 112 -6.31 13.08 8.32
C PHE A 112 -5.31 12.28 7.47
N LEU A 113 -5.60 11.00 7.15
CA LEU A 113 -4.82 10.24 6.19
C LEU A 113 -4.82 10.92 4.82
N LEU A 114 -5.99 11.28 4.32
CA LEU A 114 -6.10 11.97 3.02
C LEU A 114 -5.31 13.29 3.03
N LEU A 115 -5.41 14.07 4.10
CA LEU A 115 -4.63 15.30 4.24
C LEU A 115 -3.12 15.05 4.35
N ALA A 116 -2.69 13.99 5.03
CA ALA A 116 -1.28 13.62 5.19
C ALA A 116 -0.65 13.10 3.89
N ILE A 117 -1.44 12.50 3.00
CA ILE A 117 -0.97 12.00 1.71
C ILE A 117 -0.73 13.15 0.71
N VAL A 118 -1.51 14.23 0.77
CA VAL A 118 -1.42 15.36 -0.19
C VAL A 118 0.00 15.94 -0.32
N PRO A 119 0.75 16.27 0.75
CA PRO A 119 2.11 16.81 0.60
C PRO A 119 3.11 15.80 0.02
N ILE A 120 2.84 14.50 0.17
CA ILE A 120 3.67 13.42 -0.37
C ILE A 120 3.45 13.30 -1.88
N LEU A 121 2.18 13.35 -2.32
CA LEU A 121 1.82 13.17 -3.72
C LEU A 121 2.07 14.41 -4.57
N PHE A 122 1.89 15.61 -3.98
CA PHE A 122 1.95 16.87 -4.71
C PHE A 122 3.04 17.80 -4.15
N PRO A 123 4.18 17.95 -4.85
CA PRO A 123 5.30 18.80 -4.40
C PRO A 123 4.92 20.26 -4.11
N LYS A 124 3.85 20.77 -4.72
CA LYS A 124 3.32 22.12 -4.46
C LYS A 124 2.94 22.32 -2.99
N PHE A 125 2.54 21.26 -2.30
CA PHE A 125 2.12 21.28 -0.90
C PHE A 125 3.20 20.79 0.07
N PHE A 126 4.44 20.63 -0.37
CA PHE A 126 5.55 20.11 0.44
C PHE A 126 5.78 20.88 1.74
N ARG A 127 5.38 22.14 1.82
CA ARG A 127 5.41 22.94 3.06
C ARG A 127 4.63 22.29 4.21
N PHE A 128 3.61 21.49 3.92
CA PHE A 128 2.79 20.79 4.92
C PHE A 128 3.30 19.37 5.22
N PHE A 129 4.48 18.98 4.74
CA PHE A 129 5.04 17.63 4.94
C PHE A 129 5.23 17.26 6.43
N TRP A 130 5.39 18.26 7.30
CA TRP A 130 5.42 18.05 8.74
C TRP A 130 4.15 17.33 9.26
N PHE A 131 2.98 17.58 8.67
CA PHE A 131 1.73 16.89 9.03
C PHE A 131 1.80 15.41 8.68
N SER A 132 2.39 15.03 7.55
CA SER A 132 2.60 13.62 7.17
C SER A 132 3.51 12.88 8.18
N ILE A 133 4.45 13.58 8.79
CA ILE A 133 5.33 13.01 9.84
C ILE A 133 4.58 12.82 11.17
N ILE A 134 3.71 13.74 11.55
CA ILE A 134 2.96 13.68 12.80
C ILE A 134 1.78 12.72 12.70
N TYR A 135 1.20 12.55 11.51
CA TYR A 135 0.01 11.76 11.28
C TYR A 135 0.06 10.33 11.86
N PRO A 136 1.12 9.51 11.73
CA PRO A 136 1.13 8.15 12.28
C PRO A 136 0.88 8.11 13.79
N GLY A 137 1.46 9.03 14.56
CA GLY A 137 1.21 9.12 15.99
C GLY A 137 -0.22 9.56 16.29
N LEU A 138 -0.72 10.55 15.56
CA LEU A 138 -2.10 11.00 15.71
C LEU A 138 -3.10 9.89 15.37
N ALA A 139 -2.82 9.09 14.34
CA ALA A 139 -3.63 7.94 13.95
C ALA A 139 -3.64 6.86 15.04
N VAL A 140 -2.49 6.54 15.64
CA VAL A 140 -2.41 5.60 16.76
C VAL A 140 -3.22 6.11 17.95
N TRP A 141 -3.10 7.38 18.33
CA TRP A 141 -3.86 7.95 19.43
C TRP A 141 -5.36 7.95 19.17
N LEU A 142 -5.80 8.33 17.99
CA LEU A 142 -7.22 8.32 17.64
C LEU A 142 -7.80 6.91 17.62
N LEU A 143 -7.10 5.93 17.05
CA LEU A 143 -7.62 4.59 16.87
C LEU A 143 -7.56 3.75 18.15
N TRP A 144 -6.43 3.71 18.85
CA TRP A 144 -6.26 2.93 20.07
C TRP A 144 -6.69 3.68 21.33
N GLY A 145 -6.62 5.00 21.32
CA GLY A 145 -6.89 5.80 22.50
C GLY A 145 -5.69 5.86 23.46
N GLY A 146 -5.98 6.04 24.73
CA GLY A 146 -4.97 6.25 25.78
C GLY A 146 -4.54 7.70 25.90
N SER A 147 -3.44 7.96 26.61
CA SER A 147 -2.94 9.31 26.84
C SER A 147 -2.31 9.90 25.59
N PHE A 148 -2.67 11.13 25.24
CA PHE A 148 -2.03 11.91 24.18
C PHE A 148 -0.53 12.10 24.44
N TRP A 149 -0.13 12.22 25.70
CA TRP A 149 1.26 12.41 26.09
C TRP A 149 2.15 11.20 25.78
N SER A 150 1.60 9.98 25.80
CA SER A 150 2.35 8.78 25.43
C SER A 150 2.95 8.89 24.04
N ILE A 151 2.16 9.35 23.06
CA ILE A 151 2.61 9.50 21.69
C ILE A 151 3.52 10.72 21.52
N SER A 152 3.17 11.83 22.18
CA SER A 152 4.01 13.03 22.15
C SER A 152 5.41 12.74 22.65
N ILE A 153 5.55 11.95 23.73
CA ILE A 153 6.84 11.57 24.31
C ILE A 153 7.60 10.61 23.40
N VAL A 154 6.91 9.74 22.64
CA VAL A 154 7.58 8.92 21.61
C VAL A 154 8.25 9.83 20.57
N TYR A 155 7.57 10.84 20.04
CA TYR A 155 8.16 11.79 19.10
C TYR A 155 9.31 12.58 19.72
N ILE A 156 9.17 13.03 20.97
CA ILE A 156 10.22 13.75 21.70
C ILE A 156 11.45 12.84 21.87
N GLY A 157 11.28 11.60 22.30
CA GLY A 157 12.37 10.65 22.48
C GLY A 157 13.12 10.35 21.19
N LEU A 158 12.40 10.14 20.09
CA LEU A 158 13.00 9.92 18.77
C LEU A 158 13.74 11.16 18.26
N THR A 159 13.17 12.36 18.46
CA THR A 159 13.83 13.61 18.05
C THR A 159 15.07 13.89 18.89
N LEU A 160 15.03 13.65 20.20
CA LEU A 160 16.20 13.78 21.07
C LEU A 160 17.31 12.77 20.70
N GLY A 161 16.95 11.53 20.38
CA GLY A 161 17.90 10.53 19.88
C GLY A 161 18.55 10.95 18.56
N ALA A 162 17.78 11.48 17.62
CA ALA A 162 18.29 11.98 16.36
C ALA A 162 19.20 13.21 16.54
N LEU A 163 18.83 14.16 17.39
CA LEU A 163 19.66 15.31 17.74
C LEU A 163 20.96 14.89 18.44
N PHE A 164 20.90 13.91 19.33
CA PHE A 164 22.07 13.37 19.98
C PHE A 164 23.02 12.71 18.97
N PHE A 165 22.50 11.90 18.04
CA PHE A 165 23.27 11.34 16.94
C PHE A 165 23.96 12.41 16.10
N LEU A 166 23.23 13.45 15.69
CA LEU A 166 23.78 14.54 14.88
C LEU A 166 24.86 15.34 15.64
N THR A 167 24.68 15.55 16.95
CA THR A 167 25.69 16.26 17.76
C THR A 167 26.93 15.43 17.96
N LEU A 168 26.80 14.10 18.16
CA LEU A 168 27.94 13.20 18.24
C LEU A 168 28.80 13.25 16.97
N ILE A 169 28.18 13.14 15.79
CA ILE A 169 28.91 13.17 14.52
C ILE A 169 29.57 14.53 14.27
N ARG A 170 28.84 15.64 14.54
CA ARG A 170 29.35 16.97 14.24
C ARG A 170 30.51 17.40 15.16
N ARG A 171 30.48 16.96 16.42
CA ARG A 171 31.43 17.50 17.45
C ARG A 171 32.44 16.50 17.97
N TYR A 172 32.10 15.20 18.04
CA TYR A 172 32.90 14.25 18.86
C TYR A 172 33.38 13.02 18.10
N LEU A 173 32.65 12.49 17.16
CA LEU A 173 32.94 11.20 16.56
C LEU A 173 32.94 11.30 15.02
N LYS A 174 34.05 10.82 14.42
CA LYS A 174 34.10 10.63 12.95
C LYS A 174 33.48 9.31 12.50
N ASN A 175 33.23 8.39 13.45
CA ASN A 175 32.66 7.05 13.15
C ASN A 175 31.15 7.04 13.35
N TYR A 176 30.42 6.95 12.22
CA TYR A 176 28.94 6.93 12.18
C TYR A 176 28.35 5.73 12.92
N ILE A 177 29.02 4.56 12.92
CA ILE A 177 28.52 3.34 13.57
C ILE A 177 28.51 3.52 15.09
N ILE A 178 29.61 3.99 15.66
CA ILE A 178 29.69 4.24 17.10
C ILE A 178 28.68 5.31 17.52
N ALA A 179 28.54 6.38 16.74
CA ALA A 179 27.57 7.42 17.00
C ALA A 179 26.11 6.88 16.95
N ALA A 180 25.80 5.99 16.01
CA ALA A 180 24.49 5.34 15.91
C ALA A 180 24.20 4.42 17.10
N ILE A 181 25.17 3.62 17.53
CA ILE A 181 25.02 2.75 18.71
C ILE A 181 24.79 3.58 19.98
N LEU A 182 25.55 4.65 20.19
CA LEU A 182 25.38 5.53 21.35
C LEU A 182 24.03 6.25 21.33
N ALA A 183 23.59 6.72 20.18
CA ALA A 183 22.28 7.34 20.03
C ALA A 183 21.14 6.35 20.25
N PHE A 184 21.27 5.12 19.78
CA PHE A 184 20.30 4.05 20.05
C PHE A 184 20.23 3.74 21.56
N LEU A 185 21.38 3.58 22.23
CA LEU A 185 21.43 3.35 23.67
C LEU A 185 20.81 4.52 24.46
N PHE A 186 21.12 5.75 24.09
CA PHE A 186 20.50 6.95 24.69
C PHE A 186 18.98 6.93 24.54
N THR A 187 18.48 6.64 23.35
CA THR A 187 17.05 6.55 23.08
C THR A 187 16.39 5.40 23.84
N ALA A 188 17.05 4.25 23.93
CA ALA A 188 16.58 3.12 24.73
C ALA A 188 16.49 3.46 26.23
N VAL A 189 17.50 4.10 26.80
CA VAL A 189 17.49 4.57 28.19
C VAL A 189 16.36 5.58 28.43
N PHE A 190 16.16 6.51 27.48
CA PHE A 190 15.03 7.44 27.57
C PHE A 190 13.69 6.72 27.65
N PHE A 191 13.45 5.73 26.77
CA PHE A 191 12.19 4.99 26.79
C PHE A 191 12.02 4.06 27.98
N LEU A 192 13.09 3.45 28.47
CA LEU A 192 13.01 2.53 29.61
C LEU A 192 12.80 3.25 30.95
N PHE A 193 13.42 4.42 31.14
CA PHE A 193 13.48 5.05 32.46
C PHE A 193 12.78 6.40 32.54
N ILE A 194 12.69 7.17 31.47
CA ILE A 194 12.20 8.56 31.50
C ILE A 194 10.78 8.69 30.94
N SER A 195 10.43 7.93 29.93
CA SER A 195 9.14 8.10 29.21
C SER A 195 7.92 7.93 30.12
N ASN A 196 7.84 6.84 30.88
CA ASN A 196 6.68 6.54 31.74
C ASN A 196 6.48 7.55 32.89
N PRO A 197 7.53 7.92 33.68
CA PRO A 197 7.40 8.98 34.67
C PRO A 197 6.92 10.31 34.07
N LEU A 198 7.46 10.67 32.88
CA LEU A 198 7.12 11.92 32.22
C LEU A 198 5.66 11.92 31.70
N VAL A 199 5.18 10.80 31.14
CA VAL A 199 3.76 10.64 30.81
C VAL A 199 2.88 10.78 32.03
N GLY A 200 3.26 10.15 33.15
CA GLY A 200 2.52 10.25 34.41
C GLY A 200 2.41 11.70 34.90
N LEU A 201 3.52 12.43 34.94
CA LEU A 201 3.56 13.84 35.33
C LEU A 201 2.68 14.71 34.44
N LEU A 202 2.80 14.57 33.12
CA LEU A 202 2.01 15.37 32.18
C LEU A 202 0.51 15.05 32.25
N ASN A 203 0.13 13.81 32.51
CA ASN A 203 -1.26 13.43 32.72
C ASN A 203 -1.89 14.06 34.01
N VAL A 204 -1.07 14.31 35.03
CA VAL A 204 -1.53 15.02 36.24
C VAL A 204 -1.80 16.50 35.94
N ILE A 205 -0.93 17.12 35.10
CA ILE A 205 -1.06 18.55 34.75
C ILE A 205 -2.22 18.77 33.76
N LEU A 206 -2.31 17.93 32.73
CA LEU A 206 -3.29 18.07 31.64
C LEU A 206 -3.76 16.68 31.18
N PRO A 207 -4.86 16.15 31.73
CA PRO A 207 -5.35 14.80 31.44
C PRO A 207 -6.05 14.72 30.07
N ILE A 208 -5.30 14.67 28.99
CA ILE A 208 -5.84 14.45 27.65
C ILE A 208 -5.75 12.95 27.34
N SER A 209 -6.86 12.25 27.46
CA SER A 209 -6.93 10.81 27.17
C SER A 209 -8.22 10.45 26.45
N LEU A 210 -8.11 9.45 25.56
CA LEU A 210 -9.25 8.81 24.92
C LEU A 210 -9.46 7.42 25.52
N THR A 211 -10.70 6.94 25.48
CA THR A 211 -11.01 5.56 25.87
C THR A 211 -10.17 4.58 25.07
N PHE A 212 -9.58 3.59 25.73
CA PHE A 212 -8.77 2.56 25.06
C PHE A 212 -9.67 1.60 24.28
N VAL A 213 -9.29 1.33 23.03
CA VAL A 213 -9.95 0.36 22.16
C VAL A 213 -8.98 -0.74 21.82
N GLU A 214 -9.34 -1.97 22.12
CA GLU A 214 -8.52 -3.16 21.81
C GLU A 214 -8.37 -3.36 20.29
N SER A 215 -7.22 -3.81 19.86
CA SER A 215 -6.92 -4.09 18.44
C SER A 215 -7.87 -5.11 17.81
N LEU A 216 -8.37 -6.08 18.56
CA LEU A 216 -9.35 -7.07 18.09
C LEU A 216 -10.72 -6.48 17.73
N LYS A 217 -11.07 -5.30 18.26
CA LYS A 217 -12.29 -4.56 17.89
C LYS A 217 -12.13 -3.76 16.61
N MET A 218 -10.88 -3.48 16.22
CA MET A 218 -10.59 -2.84 14.95
C MET A 218 -10.83 -3.83 13.81
N GLY A 219 -11.51 -3.36 12.79
CA GLY A 219 -11.86 -4.24 11.67
C GLY A 219 -12.32 -3.44 10.45
N GLY A 220 -12.94 -4.16 9.54
CA GLY A 220 -13.44 -3.59 8.30
C GLY A 220 -12.34 -2.95 7.48
N PHE A 221 -12.74 -2.00 6.67
CA PHE A 221 -11.83 -1.28 5.78
C PHE A 221 -10.79 -0.45 6.54
N THR A 222 -11.10 -0.02 7.77
CA THR A 222 -10.13 0.67 8.65
C THR A 222 -8.92 -0.21 8.94
N LEU A 223 -9.12 -1.50 9.22
CA LEU A 223 -8.01 -2.45 9.42
C LEU A 223 -7.17 -2.61 8.16
N SER A 224 -7.80 -2.75 6.99
CA SER A 224 -7.08 -2.82 5.70
C SER A 224 -6.26 -1.56 5.44
N LEU A 225 -6.77 -0.38 5.80
CA LEU A 225 -6.03 0.88 5.71
C LEU A 225 -4.85 0.91 6.69
N ILE A 226 -5.03 0.50 7.94
CA ILE A 226 -3.95 0.46 8.94
C ILE A 226 -2.81 -0.42 8.43
N VAL A 227 -3.11 -1.66 8.07
CA VAL A 227 -2.11 -2.65 7.62
C VAL A 227 -1.49 -2.22 6.29
N GLY A 228 -2.32 -1.80 5.32
CA GLY A 228 -1.88 -1.42 3.99
C GLY A 228 -1.01 -0.17 3.99
N VAL A 229 -1.47 0.93 4.60
CA VAL A 229 -0.72 2.20 4.61
C VAL A 229 0.57 2.07 5.40
N THR A 230 0.54 1.48 6.60
CA THR A 230 1.76 1.28 7.40
C THR A 230 2.74 0.34 6.72
N GLY A 231 2.24 -0.76 6.13
CA GLY A 231 3.05 -1.70 5.35
C GLY A 231 3.72 -1.04 4.14
N ILE A 232 2.99 -0.23 3.37
CA ILE A 232 3.51 0.52 2.22
C ILE A 232 4.62 1.49 2.66
N VAL A 233 4.32 2.34 3.65
CA VAL A 233 5.26 3.39 4.10
C VAL A 233 6.52 2.79 4.71
N ALA A 234 6.40 1.76 5.55
CA ALA A 234 7.53 1.15 6.23
C ALA A 234 8.35 0.23 5.32
N SER A 235 7.74 -0.45 4.35
CA SER A 235 8.45 -1.35 3.44
C SER A 235 9.36 -0.63 2.45
N PHE A 236 9.05 0.61 2.10
CA PHE A 236 9.81 1.36 1.10
C PHE A 236 11.27 1.63 1.54
N PRO A 237 11.56 2.25 2.70
CA PRO A 237 12.93 2.46 3.16
C PRO A 237 13.66 1.14 3.42
N ILE A 238 12.98 0.13 3.97
CA ILE A 238 13.59 -1.19 4.21
C ILE A 238 13.94 -1.86 2.87
N GLY A 239 13.07 -1.77 1.87
CA GLY A 239 13.31 -2.28 0.53
C GLY A 239 14.53 -1.63 -0.15
N ILE A 240 14.71 -0.31 0.00
CA ILE A 240 15.91 0.40 -0.48
C ILE A 240 17.17 -0.16 0.19
N LEU A 241 17.17 -0.30 1.52
CA LEU A 241 18.32 -0.83 2.27
C LEU A 241 18.65 -2.26 1.85
N LEU A 242 17.64 -3.12 1.70
CA LEU A 242 17.84 -4.50 1.26
C LEU A 242 18.37 -4.57 -0.19
N ALA A 243 17.88 -3.72 -1.11
CA ALA A 243 18.37 -3.66 -2.47
C ALA A 243 19.85 -3.24 -2.53
N LEU A 244 20.24 -2.23 -1.77
CA LEU A 244 21.63 -1.79 -1.67
C LEU A 244 22.51 -2.84 -0.99
N GLY A 245 22.01 -3.48 0.08
CA GLY A 245 22.73 -4.56 0.76
C GLY A 245 22.97 -5.77 -0.14
N ARG A 246 21.99 -6.14 -0.99
CA ARG A 246 22.15 -7.21 -2.00
C ARG A 246 23.23 -6.90 -3.02
N GLN A 247 23.45 -5.63 -3.37
CA GLN A 247 24.50 -5.19 -4.31
C GLN A 247 25.85 -4.91 -3.61
N SER A 248 25.91 -5.01 -2.29
CA SER A 248 27.12 -4.70 -1.53
C SER A 248 28.28 -5.65 -1.86
N ASN A 249 29.48 -5.09 -1.87
CA ASN A 249 30.73 -5.87 -1.99
C ASN A 249 31.12 -6.57 -0.67
N LEU A 250 30.41 -6.25 0.44
CA LEU A 250 30.65 -6.89 1.75
C LEU A 250 29.90 -8.23 1.80
N PRO A 251 30.63 -9.37 1.85
CA PRO A 251 30.03 -10.70 1.65
C PRO A 251 28.97 -11.03 2.71
N VAL A 252 29.19 -10.64 3.95
CA VAL A 252 28.24 -10.91 5.07
C VAL A 252 26.93 -10.14 4.85
N ILE A 253 27.00 -8.85 4.54
CA ILE A 253 25.82 -8.01 4.30
C ILE A 253 25.04 -8.54 3.09
N LYS A 254 25.76 -8.85 2.01
CA LYS A 254 25.14 -9.42 0.81
C LYS A 254 24.43 -10.73 1.12
N MET A 255 25.08 -11.65 1.83
CA MET A 255 24.51 -12.95 2.18
C MET A 255 23.27 -12.81 3.04
N ILE A 256 23.26 -11.95 4.04
CA ILE A 256 22.09 -11.69 4.91
C ILE A 256 20.93 -11.10 4.07
N CYS A 257 21.21 -10.07 3.27
CA CYS A 257 20.17 -9.44 2.47
C CYS A 257 19.59 -10.39 1.39
N VAL A 258 20.44 -11.14 0.70
CA VAL A 258 20.00 -12.15 -0.28
C VAL A 258 19.19 -13.25 0.40
N GLY A 259 19.72 -13.82 1.49
CA GLY A 259 19.02 -14.88 2.22
C GLY A 259 17.65 -14.43 2.73
N PHE A 260 17.56 -13.23 3.29
CA PHE A 260 16.28 -12.64 3.73
C PHE A 260 15.30 -12.46 2.56
N ILE A 261 15.75 -11.83 1.46
CA ILE A 261 14.89 -11.56 0.30
C ILE A 261 14.37 -12.87 -0.31
N GLU A 262 15.25 -13.83 -0.56
CA GLU A 262 14.87 -15.10 -1.17
C GLU A 262 13.97 -15.93 -0.24
N PHE A 263 14.25 -15.96 1.06
CA PHE A 263 13.42 -16.66 2.04
C PHE A 263 12.00 -16.09 2.10
N ILE A 264 11.88 -14.76 2.27
CA ILE A 264 10.56 -14.11 2.39
C ILE A 264 9.76 -14.24 1.10
N ARG A 265 10.40 -14.14 -0.07
CA ARG A 265 9.74 -14.30 -1.37
C ARG A 265 9.41 -15.75 -1.73
N GLY A 266 10.13 -16.69 -1.13
CA GLY A 266 9.88 -18.12 -1.31
C GLY A 266 8.72 -18.66 -0.48
N VAL A 267 8.26 -17.94 0.55
CA VAL A 267 7.20 -18.35 1.46
C VAL A 267 5.92 -17.55 1.17
N PRO A 268 4.74 -18.20 1.05
CA PRO A 268 3.48 -17.48 0.89
C PRO A 268 3.19 -16.54 2.07
N LEU A 269 2.67 -15.35 1.82
CA LEU A 269 2.34 -14.37 2.87
C LEU A 269 1.40 -14.97 3.93
N ILE A 270 0.44 -15.77 3.52
CA ILE A 270 -0.51 -16.43 4.42
C ILE A 270 0.19 -17.28 5.49
N THR A 271 1.22 -18.03 5.10
CA THR A 271 2.03 -18.86 6.01
C THR A 271 2.79 -17.99 7.00
N LEU A 272 3.38 -16.87 6.52
CA LEU A 272 4.08 -15.92 7.38
C LEU A 272 3.13 -15.27 8.40
N LEU A 273 1.93 -14.90 7.99
CA LEU A 273 0.91 -14.33 8.88
C LEU A 273 0.49 -15.35 9.95
N PHE A 274 0.32 -16.61 9.57
CA PHE A 274 -0.02 -17.68 10.50
C PHE A 274 1.11 -17.92 11.53
N VAL A 275 2.36 -17.96 11.06
CA VAL A 275 3.54 -18.07 11.95
C VAL A 275 3.58 -16.88 12.92
N ALA A 276 3.38 -15.66 12.44
CA ALA A 276 3.41 -14.47 13.28
C ALA A 276 2.26 -14.42 14.30
N SER A 277 1.07 -14.88 13.92
CA SER A 277 -0.11 -14.80 14.80
C SER A 277 -0.14 -15.92 15.85
N VAL A 278 0.19 -17.15 15.46
CA VAL A 278 0.06 -18.34 16.29
C VAL A 278 1.39 -18.75 16.90
N LEU A 279 2.43 -18.96 16.07
CA LEU A 279 3.69 -19.53 16.55
C LEU A 279 4.54 -18.56 17.35
N LEU A 280 4.48 -17.24 17.04
CA LEU A 280 5.31 -16.26 17.74
C LEU A 280 5.07 -16.27 19.26
N ASN A 281 3.85 -16.53 19.71
CA ASN A 281 3.53 -16.60 21.14
C ASN A 281 4.28 -17.74 21.86
N TYR A 282 4.64 -18.82 21.17
CA TYR A 282 5.40 -19.93 21.75
C TYR A 282 6.90 -19.59 21.91
N PHE A 283 7.41 -18.64 21.13
CA PHE A 283 8.80 -18.21 21.18
C PHE A 283 9.04 -17.02 22.11
N LEU A 284 7.97 -16.32 22.53
CA LEU A 284 8.08 -15.20 23.44
C LEU A 284 8.03 -15.66 24.90
N PRO A 285 8.68 -14.92 25.83
CA PRO A 285 8.59 -15.20 27.24
C PRO A 285 7.14 -15.23 27.74
N PRO A 286 6.81 -16.12 28.70
CA PRO A 286 5.46 -16.16 29.29
C PRO A 286 5.04 -14.78 29.82
N GLY A 287 3.80 -14.36 29.51
CA GLY A 287 3.27 -13.05 29.91
C GLY A 287 3.54 -11.90 28.94
N THR A 288 4.26 -12.14 27.84
CA THR A 288 4.47 -11.12 26.81
C THR A 288 3.21 -11.01 25.91
N ASN A 289 2.45 -9.92 26.08
CA ASN A 289 1.33 -9.60 25.20
C ASN A 289 1.81 -8.75 24.02
N PHE A 290 2.09 -9.41 22.91
CA PHE A 290 2.43 -8.73 21.67
C PHE A 290 1.19 -8.53 20.80
N ASP A 291 0.80 -7.28 20.58
CA ASP A 291 -0.42 -6.92 19.87
C ASP A 291 -0.52 -7.59 18.48
N ILE A 292 -1.68 -8.18 18.18
CA ILE A 292 -1.86 -8.95 16.94
C ILE A 292 -1.79 -8.09 15.69
N VAL A 293 -2.32 -6.86 15.73
CA VAL A 293 -2.26 -5.94 14.58
C VAL A 293 -0.82 -5.51 14.33
N LEU A 294 -0.05 -5.25 15.40
CA LEU A 294 1.37 -4.91 15.28
C LEU A 294 2.19 -6.05 14.67
N ARG A 295 1.93 -7.31 15.08
CA ARG A 295 2.58 -8.50 14.46
C ARG A 295 2.31 -8.57 12.96
N VAL A 296 1.05 -8.38 12.57
CA VAL A 296 0.64 -8.39 11.18
C VAL A 296 1.32 -7.26 10.40
N VAL A 297 1.31 -6.05 10.92
CA VAL A 297 1.98 -4.89 10.29
C VAL A 297 3.46 -5.17 10.07
N ILE A 298 4.16 -5.74 11.05
CA ILE A 298 5.58 -6.10 10.92
C ILE A 298 5.77 -7.13 9.81
N MET A 299 4.99 -8.23 9.80
CA MET A 299 5.15 -9.29 8.80
C MET A 299 4.83 -8.83 7.39
N VAL A 300 3.74 -8.09 7.23
CA VAL A 300 3.33 -7.49 5.95
C VAL A 300 4.39 -6.49 5.45
N THR A 301 4.95 -5.70 6.35
CA THR A 301 6.04 -4.76 6.03
C THR A 301 7.29 -5.51 5.54
N LEU A 302 7.74 -6.54 6.26
CA LEU A 302 8.91 -7.33 5.88
C LEU A 302 8.70 -8.07 4.56
N PHE A 303 7.51 -8.62 4.37
CA PHE A 303 7.12 -9.26 3.11
C PHE A 303 7.19 -8.27 1.94
N SER A 304 6.51 -7.14 2.06
CA SER A 304 6.52 -6.12 1.01
C SER A 304 7.92 -5.53 0.78
N ALA A 305 8.74 -5.39 1.82
CA ALA A 305 10.11 -4.90 1.70
C ALA A 305 11.00 -5.82 0.85
N ALA A 306 10.81 -7.14 0.95
CA ALA A 306 11.54 -8.10 0.12
C ALA A 306 11.18 -7.98 -1.36
N TYR A 307 9.88 -7.83 -1.68
CA TYR A 307 9.45 -7.57 -3.06
C TYR A 307 9.90 -6.20 -3.57
N MET A 308 9.81 -5.18 -2.72
CA MET A 308 10.29 -3.83 -3.04
C MET A 308 11.79 -3.80 -3.33
N ALA A 309 12.58 -4.57 -2.59
CA ALA A 309 14.02 -4.69 -2.83
C ALA A 309 14.33 -5.20 -4.24
N GLU A 310 13.59 -6.18 -4.75
CA GLU A 310 13.77 -6.69 -6.10
C GLU A 310 13.35 -5.68 -7.18
N VAL A 311 12.25 -4.95 -6.96
CA VAL A 311 11.81 -3.89 -7.87
C VAL A 311 12.89 -2.79 -7.97
N ILE A 312 13.41 -2.35 -6.82
CA ILE A 312 14.47 -1.33 -6.77
C ILE A 312 15.76 -1.85 -7.37
N ARG A 313 16.13 -3.13 -7.12
CA ARG A 313 17.28 -3.77 -7.75
C ARG A 313 17.16 -3.77 -9.27
N GLY A 314 15.96 -4.06 -9.81
CA GLY A 314 15.66 -3.95 -11.22
C GLY A 314 15.93 -2.55 -11.79
N GLY A 315 15.47 -1.52 -11.07
CA GLY A 315 15.75 -0.12 -11.43
C GLY A 315 17.23 0.25 -11.39
N LEU A 316 17.96 -0.24 -10.38
CA LEU A 316 19.42 -0.06 -10.27
C LEU A 316 20.16 -0.75 -11.41
N ALA A 317 19.73 -1.96 -11.81
CA ALA A 317 20.31 -2.69 -12.92
C ALA A 317 19.99 -2.06 -14.30
N GLY A 318 18.92 -1.29 -14.40
CA GLY A 318 18.53 -0.56 -15.61
C GLY A 318 19.33 0.72 -15.86
N LEU A 319 20.21 1.13 -14.93
CA LEU A 319 21.03 2.31 -15.08
C LEU A 319 22.29 2.00 -15.92
N PRO A 320 22.68 2.90 -16.86
CA PRO A 320 23.95 2.79 -17.56
C PRO A 320 25.14 2.81 -16.59
N LEU A 321 26.14 1.95 -16.82
CA LEU A 321 27.37 1.89 -16.00
C LEU A 321 28.10 3.23 -15.93
N GLY A 322 28.05 4.04 -17.00
CA GLY A 322 28.64 5.37 -17.03
C GLY A 322 28.16 6.33 -15.94
N GLN A 323 26.95 6.11 -15.35
CA GLN A 323 26.51 6.93 -14.21
C GLN A 323 27.34 6.66 -12.95
N HIS A 324 27.72 5.41 -12.73
CA HIS A 324 28.61 5.02 -11.64
C HIS A 324 30.04 5.55 -11.85
N GLU A 325 30.55 5.40 -13.06
CA GLU A 325 31.89 5.87 -13.44
C GLU A 325 31.98 7.41 -13.35
N ALA A 326 30.98 8.13 -13.87
CA ALA A 326 30.93 9.58 -13.79
C ALA A 326 30.88 10.07 -12.33
N SER A 327 30.11 9.42 -11.47
CA SER A 327 30.05 9.78 -10.04
C SER A 327 31.38 9.55 -9.33
N ALA A 328 32.10 8.48 -9.68
CA ALA A 328 33.42 8.19 -9.14
C ALA A 328 34.47 9.22 -9.63
N SER A 329 34.41 9.63 -10.91
CA SER A 329 35.29 10.65 -11.50
C SER A 329 35.11 12.03 -10.86
N LEU A 330 33.91 12.32 -10.33
CA LEU A 330 33.64 13.53 -9.54
C LEU A 330 34.13 13.43 -8.08
N GLY A 331 34.77 12.33 -7.67
CA GLY A 331 35.27 12.13 -6.32
C GLY A 331 34.18 11.92 -5.25
N LEU A 332 32.95 11.57 -5.66
CA LEU A 332 31.86 11.32 -4.72
C LEU A 332 32.09 10.02 -3.96
N THR A 333 31.85 10.08 -2.65
CA THR A 333 31.80 8.87 -1.82
C THR A 333 30.62 7.99 -2.23
N TYR A 334 30.64 6.69 -1.90
CA TYR A 334 29.56 5.75 -2.19
C TYR A 334 28.17 6.30 -1.82
N TRP A 335 28.00 6.79 -0.59
CA TRP A 335 26.72 7.31 -0.12
C TRP A 335 26.30 8.61 -0.81
N GLN A 336 27.26 9.47 -1.18
CA GLN A 336 26.97 10.68 -1.97
C GLN A 336 26.52 10.30 -3.38
N SER A 337 27.23 9.36 -4.04
CA SER A 337 26.86 8.84 -5.34
C SER A 337 25.45 8.23 -5.33
N GLN A 338 25.17 7.36 -4.34
CA GLN A 338 23.85 6.74 -4.19
C GLN A 338 22.74 7.79 -3.99
N ARG A 339 22.95 8.74 -3.05
CA ARG A 339 21.91 9.72 -2.71
C ARG A 339 21.64 10.74 -3.81
N LEU A 340 22.67 11.23 -4.49
CA LEU A 340 22.58 12.38 -5.40
C LEU A 340 22.35 11.98 -6.85
N ILE A 341 22.85 10.81 -7.27
CA ILE A 341 22.89 10.43 -8.69
C ILE A 341 22.15 9.12 -8.95
N ILE A 342 22.56 8.04 -8.31
CA ILE A 342 22.12 6.68 -8.65
C ILE A 342 20.69 6.41 -8.22
N MET A 343 20.40 6.57 -6.91
CA MET A 343 19.10 6.23 -6.33
C MET A 343 17.93 7.04 -6.92
N PRO A 344 18.04 8.36 -7.13
CA PRO A 344 16.96 9.12 -7.74
C PRO A 344 16.59 8.62 -9.15
N GLN A 345 17.59 8.22 -9.94
CA GLN A 345 17.37 7.68 -11.29
C GLN A 345 16.79 6.25 -11.22
N ALA A 346 17.35 5.39 -10.37
CA ALA A 346 16.87 4.03 -10.17
C ALA A 346 15.41 4.00 -9.70
N LEU A 347 15.06 4.83 -8.72
CA LEU A 347 13.68 4.94 -8.23
C LEU A 347 12.72 5.42 -9.32
N LYS A 348 13.15 6.38 -10.16
CA LYS A 348 12.35 6.85 -11.30
C LYS A 348 12.02 5.71 -12.27
N ILE A 349 13.00 4.86 -12.61
CA ILE A 349 12.79 3.66 -13.45
C ILE A 349 11.87 2.66 -12.75
N SER A 350 11.96 2.54 -11.42
CA SER A 350 11.21 1.57 -10.62
C SER A 350 9.77 1.97 -10.30
N ILE A 351 9.32 3.21 -10.57
CA ILE A 351 7.98 3.72 -10.18
C ILE A 351 6.86 2.73 -10.54
N PRO A 352 6.74 2.19 -11.77
CA PRO A 352 5.66 1.28 -12.11
C PRO A 352 5.66 0.03 -11.23
N GLY A 353 6.83 -0.55 -11.00
CA GLY A 353 7.01 -1.74 -10.16
C GLY A 353 6.72 -1.46 -8.68
N ILE A 354 7.14 -0.29 -8.17
CA ILE A 354 6.86 0.16 -6.79
C ILE A 354 5.36 0.27 -6.57
N VAL A 355 4.63 0.94 -7.46
CA VAL A 355 3.18 1.10 -7.30
C VAL A 355 2.45 -0.24 -7.47
N ASN A 356 2.89 -1.11 -8.39
CA ASN A 356 2.34 -2.46 -8.50
C ASN A 356 2.53 -3.26 -7.21
N THR A 357 3.68 -3.14 -6.56
CA THR A 357 3.92 -3.78 -5.25
C THR A 357 2.98 -3.22 -4.18
N PHE A 358 2.73 -1.91 -4.15
CA PHE A 358 1.80 -1.29 -3.21
C PHE A 358 0.34 -1.71 -3.45
N ILE A 359 -0.09 -1.79 -4.71
CA ILE A 359 -1.43 -2.28 -5.08
C ILE A 359 -1.57 -3.75 -4.67
N GLY A 360 -0.54 -4.58 -4.90
CA GLY A 360 -0.51 -5.97 -4.46
C GLY A 360 -0.68 -6.06 -2.95
N LEU A 361 0.18 -5.37 -2.19
CA LEU A 361 0.13 -5.34 -0.74
C LEU A 361 -1.22 -4.90 -0.19
N PHE A 362 -1.82 -3.86 -0.77
CA PHE A 362 -3.12 -3.36 -0.33
C PHE A 362 -4.23 -4.41 -0.51
N LYS A 363 -4.19 -5.19 -1.59
CA LYS A 363 -5.10 -6.33 -1.78
C LYS A 363 -4.81 -7.47 -0.81
N ASP A 364 -3.55 -7.75 -0.55
CA ASP A 364 -3.12 -8.81 0.36
C ASP A 364 -3.50 -8.56 1.82
N THR A 365 -3.91 -7.32 2.18
CA THR A 365 -4.48 -7.05 3.51
C THR A 365 -5.74 -7.87 3.80
N THR A 366 -6.43 -8.39 2.79
CA THR A 366 -7.59 -9.28 2.97
C THR A 366 -7.21 -10.67 3.51
N LEU A 367 -5.94 -11.07 3.42
CA LEU A 367 -5.45 -12.34 3.95
C LEU A 367 -5.44 -12.38 5.49
N VAL A 368 -5.54 -11.23 6.15
CA VAL A 368 -5.57 -11.17 7.63
C VAL A 368 -6.82 -11.79 8.22
N SER A 369 -7.88 -11.99 7.42
CA SER A 369 -9.09 -12.71 7.83
C SER A 369 -8.81 -14.12 8.34
N ILE A 370 -7.79 -14.78 7.79
CA ILE A 370 -7.42 -16.17 8.13
C ILE A 370 -6.88 -16.29 9.56
N ILE A 371 -6.25 -15.24 10.05
CA ILE A 371 -5.73 -15.18 11.44
C ILE A 371 -6.72 -14.54 12.41
N SER A 372 -8.02 -14.60 12.11
CA SER A 372 -9.12 -14.10 12.94
C SER A 372 -9.20 -12.57 13.09
N LEU A 373 -8.47 -11.81 12.30
CA LEU A 373 -8.70 -10.38 12.17
C LEU A 373 -9.85 -10.11 11.20
N ARG A 374 -10.73 -9.20 11.57
CA ARG A 374 -11.98 -8.95 10.85
C ARG A 374 -11.83 -7.81 9.85
N ASP A 375 -11.08 -8.04 8.78
CA ASP A 375 -11.07 -7.19 7.60
C ASP A 375 -12.45 -7.23 6.88
N PRO A 376 -12.68 -6.49 5.78
CA PRO A 376 -13.96 -6.52 5.08
C PRO A 376 -14.39 -7.92 4.63
N VAL A 377 -13.45 -8.79 4.20
CA VAL A 377 -13.75 -10.16 3.76
C VAL A 377 -14.14 -11.05 4.94
N GLY A 378 -13.42 -10.96 6.05
CA GLY A 378 -13.75 -11.63 7.30
C GLY A 378 -15.09 -11.18 7.89
N LEU A 379 -15.42 -9.90 7.75
CA LEU A 379 -16.73 -9.37 8.15
C LEU A 379 -17.86 -9.85 7.25
N ALA A 380 -17.64 -9.99 5.95
CA ALA A 380 -18.63 -10.59 5.05
C ALA A 380 -19.04 -11.99 5.54
N SER A 381 -18.08 -12.81 5.96
CA SER A 381 -18.36 -14.12 6.54
C SER A 381 -19.16 -14.03 7.84
N THR A 382 -18.87 -13.04 8.69
CA THR A 382 -19.62 -12.78 9.94
C THR A 382 -21.05 -12.31 9.66
N ILE A 383 -21.23 -11.40 8.70
CA ILE A 383 -22.56 -10.88 8.32
C ILE A 383 -23.42 -11.99 7.72
N ARG A 384 -22.84 -12.88 6.92
CA ARG A 384 -23.52 -14.04 6.34
C ARG A 384 -23.94 -15.08 7.35
N ALA A 385 -23.29 -15.14 8.50
CA ALA A 385 -23.67 -16.01 9.61
C ALA A 385 -24.80 -15.43 10.48
N ASP A 386 -25.15 -14.15 10.31
CA ASP A 386 -26.28 -13.52 10.98
C ASP A 386 -27.60 -14.04 10.45
N GLN A 387 -28.54 -14.38 11.32
CA GLN A 387 -29.87 -14.92 10.95
C GLN A 387 -30.64 -14.06 9.95
N LYS A 388 -30.50 -12.72 10.03
CA LYS A 388 -31.18 -11.77 9.14
C LYS A 388 -30.62 -11.77 7.72
N TRP A 389 -29.34 -12.11 7.56
CA TRP A 389 -28.59 -12.00 6.32
C TRP A 389 -27.96 -13.33 5.90
N ASN A 390 -28.45 -14.43 6.44
CA ASN A 390 -27.89 -15.75 6.17
C ASN A 390 -28.08 -16.12 4.69
N GLY A 391 -26.96 -16.39 4.03
CA GLY A 391 -26.94 -16.77 2.60
C GLY A 391 -26.67 -15.64 1.63
N ILE A 392 -26.55 -14.37 2.09
CA ILE A 392 -26.18 -13.26 1.21
C ILE A 392 -24.69 -13.33 0.83
N TYR A 393 -24.36 -13.22 -0.46
CA TYR A 393 -22.99 -13.38 -0.95
C TYR A 393 -22.56 -12.24 -1.89
N TRP A 394 -23.24 -12.15 -3.04
CA TRP A 394 -22.80 -11.34 -4.15
C TRP A 394 -22.78 -9.85 -3.80
N GLU A 395 -23.77 -9.36 -3.10
CA GLU A 395 -23.91 -7.96 -2.70
C GLU A 395 -22.76 -7.51 -1.82
N LEU A 396 -22.36 -8.35 -0.85
CA LEU A 396 -21.24 -8.05 0.05
C LEU A 396 -19.90 -8.06 -0.69
N TYR A 397 -19.65 -9.12 -1.48
CA TYR A 397 -18.36 -9.22 -2.18
C TYR A 397 -18.21 -8.23 -3.31
N VAL A 398 -19.28 -7.89 -4.03
CA VAL A 398 -19.28 -6.81 -5.03
C VAL A 398 -18.98 -5.48 -4.37
N ALA A 399 -19.63 -5.16 -3.25
CA ALA A 399 -19.36 -3.92 -2.52
C ALA A 399 -17.93 -3.83 -2.00
N ILE A 400 -17.41 -4.91 -1.40
CA ILE A 400 -16.02 -4.99 -0.92
C ILE A 400 -15.06 -4.84 -2.12
N GLY A 401 -15.32 -5.57 -3.21
CA GLY A 401 -14.51 -5.49 -4.41
C GLY A 401 -14.45 -4.06 -4.99
N LEU A 402 -15.59 -3.36 -5.02
CA LEU A 402 -15.67 -1.96 -5.45
C LEU A 402 -14.87 -1.03 -4.52
N MET A 403 -14.94 -1.23 -3.20
CA MET A 403 -14.13 -0.45 -2.25
C MET A 403 -12.63 -0.61 -2.55
N PHE A 404 -12.13 -1.83 -2.65
CA PHE A 404 -10.73 -2.07 -2.99
C PHE A 404 -10.35 -1.55 -4.38
N PHE A 405 -11.26 -1.73 -5.36
CA PHE A 405 -11.06 -1.26 -6.73
C PHE A 405 -10.83 0.25 -6.79
N ILE A 406 -11.63 1.06 -6.09
CA ILE A 406 -11.51 2.52 -6.08
C ILE A 406 -10.11 2.93 -5.62
N PHE A 407 -9.60 2.35 -4.53
CA PHE A 407 -8.28 2.67 -4.00
C PHE A 407 -7.15 2.19 -4.93
N CYS A 408 -7.22 0.95 -5.40
CA CYS A 408 -6.23 0.39 -6.32
C CYS A 408 -6.20 1.15 -7.66
N TRP A 409 -7.37 1.52 -8.18
CA TRP A 409 -7.50 2.32 -9.39
C TRP A 409 -6.90 3.72 -9.20
N GLY A 410 -7.17 4.36 -8.07
CA GLY A 410 -6.57 5.65 -7.72
C GLY A 410 -5.03 5.58 -7.67
N MET A 411 -4.47 4.56 -7.04
CA MET A 411 -3.02 4.34 -7.02
C MET A 411 -2.45 4.11 -8.43
N SER A 412 -3.14 3.32 -9.26
CA SER A 412 -2.74 3.06 -10.65
C SER A 412 -2.76 4.32 -11.51
N GLN A 413 -3.80 5.15 -11.40
CA GLN A 413 -3.90 6.42 -12.12
C GLN A 413 -2.79 7.40 -11.72
N TYR A 414 -2.48 7.44 -10.42
CA TYR A 414 -1.38 8.26 -9.92
C TYR A 414 -0.02 7.79 -10.45
N SER A 415 0.22 6.46 -10.52
CA SER A 415 1.43 5.91 -11.15
C SER A 415 1.59 6.37 -12.59
N GLN A 416 0.55 6.23 -13.39
CA GLN A 416 0.57 6.67 -14.80
C GLN A 416 0.80 8.17 -14.95
N TYR A 417 0.25 8.98 -14.02
CA TYR A 417 0.53 10.41 -13.97
C TYR A 417 2.01 10.69 -13.69
N LEU A 418 2.61 10.00 -12.70
CA LEU A 418 4.02 10.14 -12.38
C LEU A 418 4.93 9.70 -13.53
N GLU A 419 4.64 8.57 -14.17
CA GLU A 419 5.39 8.08 -15.32
C GLU A 419 5.40 9.11 -16.45
N ARG A 420 4.23 9.67 -16.80
CA ARG A 420 4.13 10.72 -17.83
C ARG A 420 4.90 11.97 -17.44
N LYS A 421 4.79 12.42 -16.19
CA LYS A 421 5.48 13.62 -15.69
C LYS A 421 7.00 13.47 -15.61
N LEU A 422 7.48 12.25 -15.34
CA LEU A 422 8.89 11.94 -15.14
C LEU A 422 9.55 11.40 -16.43
N LYS A 423 8.79 11.06 -17.46
CA LYS A 423 9.37 10.82 -18.80
C LYS A 423 10.10 12.09 -19.21
N THR A 424 11.41 12.03 -19.18
CA THR A 424 12.25 13.01 -19.88
C THR A 424 12.15 12.65 -21.34
N ASP A 425 11.60 13.55 -22.15
CA ASP A 425 11.67 13.42 -23.61
C ASP A 425 13.12 13.15 -23.99
N LYS A 426 13.33 12.01 -24.68
CA LYS A 426 14.59 11.71 -25.36
C LYS A 426 14.59 12.42 -26.69
#